data_50e43e6c0f8d071b2ce0676b2a49746c
#
_entry.id   50e43e6c0f8d071b2ce0676b2a49746c
#
_cell.length_a   1.000
_cell.length_b   1.000
_cell.length_c   1.000
_cell.angle_alpha   90.00
_cell.angle_beta   90.00
_cell.angle_gamma   90.00
#
_symmetry.space_group_name_H-M   'P 1'
#
loop_
_entity.id
_entity.type
_entity.pdbx_description
1 polymer ?
#
loop_
_entity_poly.entity_id
_entity_poly.type
_entity_poly.pdbx_seq_one_letter_code
_entity_poly.pdbx_strand_id
1 'polypeptide(L)'
;SLWLVRDKIANTYVCSSDDYFTENPFESHVYRAYYSAQYVKGETDEWCLKTDTDGLITGVTVGGRDTWIMLGHVYFDREFSRTFVEILESVYHLSETAPKLWEQIYVDQINAFKMVIRKYPEGVINEFDSVDELRSFDPFFMENVDSEIFENIKKTLGCDVNDIQDVYPLKQGITNLSCHFAVTGHEYVYRHPGIGTDKIMDRQAESEALNLARELKLDSTFLASDPLQGWKISRFIPDCRNLDVNNPEELRRAMRMSRQLHESGKKLTRKFDFVAEGLRYEDILKQYG
;
A
#
# COMPACT_ATOMS: atom_id res chain seq x y z
N SER A 1 -2.23 12.58 1.02
CA SER A 1 -1.08 12.93 1.88
C SER A 1 -0.67 14.40 1.75
N LEU A 2 -0.52 14.98 0.55
CA LEU A 2 -0.13 16.40 0.38
C LEU A 2 -1.11 17.39 1.03
N TRP A 3 -2.39 17.08 1.09
CA TRP A 3 -3.39 17.86 1.81
C TRP A 3 -3.02 18.12 3.29
N LEU A 4 -2.50 17.10 3.97
CA LEU A 4 -2.16 17.19 5.41
C LEU A 4 -0.98 18.10 5.70
N VAL A 5 -0.14 18.37 4.70
CA VAL A 5 1.07 19.19 4.82
C VAL A 5 1.04 20.43 3.94
N ARG A 6 -0.13 20.76 3.36
CA ARG A 6 -0.27 21.82 2.36
C ARG A 6 0.22 23.19 2.84
N ASP A 7 0.11 23.47 4.14
CA ASP A 7 0.59 24.68 4.77
C ASP A 7 2.12 24.76 4.86
N LYS A 8 2.82 23.64 4.63
CA LYS A 8 4.28 23.53 4.62
C LYS A 8 4.88 23.50 3.23
N ILE A 9 4.05 23.30 2.20
CA ILE A 9 4.51 23.22 0.81
C ILE A 9 4.93 24.61 0.35
N ALA A 10 6.22 24.72 -0.01
CA ALA A 10 6.82 25.94 -0.55
C ALA A 10 7.88 25.53 -1.58
N ASN A 11 9.16 25.86 -1.38
CA ASN A 11 10.26 25.27 -2.14
C ASN A 11 10.50 23.85 -1.58
N THR A 12 9.90 22.86 -2.21
CA THR A 12 9.74 21.53 -1.60
C THR A 12 10.07 20.42 -2.58
N TYR A 13 10.87 19.45 -2.16
CA TYR A 13 10.95 18.17 -2.81
C TYR A 13 9.82 17.27 -2.36
N VAL A 14 9.18 16.58 -3.31
CA VAL A 14 8.23 15.51 -3.06
C VAL A 14 8.81 14.23 -3.67
N CYS A 15 8.91 13.18 -2.86
CA CYS A 15 9.46 11.89 -3.26
C CYS A 15 8.48 10.79 -2.88
N SER A 16 8.40 9.79 -3.72
CA SER A 16 7.80 8.51 -3.36
C SER A 16 8.71 7.74 -2.38
N SER A 17 8.12 6.90 -1.55
CA SER A 17 8.88 6.14 -0.54
C SER A 17 9.54 4.86 -1.08
N ASP A 18 9.18 4.48 -2.27
CA ASP A 18 9.63 3.35 -3.08
C ASP A 18 10.76 3.71 -4.05
N ASP A 19 11.12 5.00 -4.14
CA ASP A 19 12.27 5.46 -4.91
C ASP A 19 13.59 5.26 -4.16
N TYR A 20 14.56 4.66 -4.82
CA TYR A 20 15.95 4.57 -4.40
C TYR A 20 16.85 5.33 -5.36
N PHE A 21 17.74 6.18 -4.83
CA PHE A 21 18.67 6.98 -5.59
C PHE A 21 20.10 6.46 -5.36
N THR A 22 20.78 6.05 -6.45
CA THR A 22 22.18 5.57 -6.37
C THR A 22 23.17 6.70 -6.10
N GLU A 23 22.77 7.93 -6.36
CA GLU A 23 23.50 9.16 -6.04
C GLU A 23 22.52 10.24 -5.55
N ASN A 24 23.00 11.21 -4.78
CA ASN A 24 22.15 12.25 -4.23
C ASN A 24 21.64 13.20 -5.33
N PRO A 25 20.33 13.19 -5.67
CA PRO A 25 19.77 14.04 -6.71
C PRO A 25 19.36 15.43 -6.19
N PHE A 26 19.41 15.65 -4.86
CA PHE A 26 18.90 16.86 -4.23
C PHE A 26 19.93 17.98 -4.23
N GLU A 27 19.50 19.14 -4.72
CA GLU A 27 20.33 20.34 -4.80
C GLU A 27 19.88 21.41 -3.81
N SER A 28 20.83 22.16 -3.26
CA SER A 28 20.55 23.25 -2.32
C SER A 28 19.85 24.44 -2.98
N HIS A 29 20.01 24.61 -4.28
CA HIS A 29 19.47 25.74 -5.04
C HIS A 29 18.84 25.24 -6.33
N VAL A 30 17.53 25.36 -6.41
CA VAL A 30 16.71 25.02 -7.60
C VAL A 30 15.84 26.23 -7.95
N TYR A 31 15.83 26.59 -9.22
CA TYR A 31 15.22 27.84 -9.69
C TYR A 31 13.89 27.67 -10.42
N ARG A 32 13.50 26.40 -10.71
CA ARG A 32 12.25 26.10 -11.42
C ARG A 32 11.68 24.79 -10.91
N ALA A 33 10.38 24.69 -10.85
CA ALA A 33 9.70 23.41 -10.63
C ALA A 33 10.06 22.43 -11.75
N TYR A 34 10.38 21.19 -11.37
CA TYR A 34 10.71 20.13 -12.32
C TYR A 34 10.19 18.77 -11.85
N TYR A 35 9.94 17.90 -12.81
CA TYR A 35 9.74 16.47 -12.58
C TYR A 35 10.97 15.71 -13.10
N SER A 36 11.51 14.81 -12.26
CA SER A 36 12.57 13.90 -12.69
C SER A 36 12.04 12.90 -13.72
N ALA A 37 12.88 12.52 -14.65
CA ALA A 37 12.49 11.64 -15.73
C ALA A 37 13.65 10.76 -16.18
N GLN A 38 13.31 9.55 -16.56
CA GLN A 38 14.22 8.58 -17.14
C GLN A 38 13.75 8.21 -18.55
N TYR A 39 14.70 7.94 -19.46
CA TYR A 39 14.35 7.51 -20.81
C TYR A 39 14.20 5.99 -20.84
N VAL A 40 13.05 5.53 -21.36
CA VAL A 40 12.78 4.10 -21.57
C VAL A 40 12.82 3.80 -23.06
N LYS A 41 13.56 2.75 -23.41
CA LYS A 41 13.60 2.17 -24.76
C LYS A 41 12.55 1.08 -24.87
N GLY A 42 11.86 1.04 -26.02
CA GLY A 42 10.80 0.08 -26.25
C GLY A 42 9.45 0.56 -25.72
N GLU A 43 8.52 -0.36 -25.59
CA GLU A 43 7.17 -0.09 -25.08
C GLU A 43 7.19 0.02 -23.56
N THR A 44 6.35 0.89 -23.02
CA THR A 44 6.16 1.09 -21.58
C THR A 44 4.71 1.45 -21.29
N ASP A 45 4.21 1.04 -20.14
CA ASP A 45 2.88 1.42 -19.61
C ASP A 45 2.96 2.59 -18.62
N GLU A 46 4.16 3.15 -18.43
CA GLU A 46 4.43 4.26 -17.52
C GLU A 46 3.83 5.59 -17.99
N TRP A 47 3.88 6.58 -17.11
CA TRP A 47 3.46 7.95 -17.40
C TRP A 47 4.49 8.67 -18.23
N CYS A 48 4.20 8.84 -19.53
CA CYS A 48 5.11 9.39 -20.53
C CYS A 48 4.95 10.90 -20.67
N LEU A 49 6.06 11.62 -20.64
CA LEU A 49 6.14 13.07 -20.69
C LEU A 49 6.18 13.61 -22.12
N LYS A 50 5.35 14.60 -22.40
CA LYS A 50 5.44 15.44 -23.59
C LYS A 50 6.00 16.80 -23.21
N THR A 51 7.02 17.27 -23.93
CA THR A 51 7.66 18.56 -23.65
C THR A 51 7.73 19.41 -24.90
N ASP A 52 7.79 20.71 -24.70
CA ASP A 52 8.16 21.66 -25.75
C ASP A 52 9.70 21.71 -25.94
N THR A 53 10.15 22.64 -26.79
CA THR A 53 11.58 22.83 -27.12
C THR A 53 12.41 23.31 -25.93
N ASP A 54 11.79 23.96 -24.96
CA ASP A 54 12.42 24.51 -23.76
C ASP A 54 12.40 23.52 -22.59
N GLY A 55 11.84 22.32 -22.81
CA GLY A 55 11.71 21.27 -21.82
C GLY A 55 10.54 21.46 -20.86
N LEU A 56 9.62 22.39 -21.14
CA LEU A 56 8.39 22.55 -20.37
C LEU A 56 7.47 21.36 -20.63
N ILE A 57 6.96 20.75 -19.58
CA ILE A 57 6.00 19.64 -19.66
C ILE A 57 4.66 20.19 -20.15
N THR A 58 4.21 19.74 -21.31
CA THR A 58 2.96 20.17 -21.97
C THR A 58 1.89 19.12 -21.98
N GLY A 59 2.20 17.90 -21.57
CA GLY A 59 1.24 16.81 -21.47
C GLY A 59 1.87 15.55 -20.88
N VAL A 60 0.99 14.68 -20.40
CA VAL A 60 1.33 13.35 -19.88
C VAL A 60 0.37 12.34 -20.50
N THR A 61 0.87 11.19 -20.90
CA THR A 61 0.06 10.07 -21.41
C THR A 61 0.50 8.78 -20.76
N VAL A 62 -0.45 7.91 -20.40
CA VAL A 62 -0.13 6.57 -19.92
C VAL A 62 0.21 5.69 -21.13
N GLY A 63 1.34 5.01 -21.05
CA GLY A 63 1.86 4.17 -22.13
C GLY A 63 2.52 4.94 -23.26
N GLY A 64 3.58 4.36 -23.81
CA GLY A 64 4.34 4.95 -24.91
C GLY A 64 5.45 4.03 -25.40
N ARG A 65 6.29 4.58 -26.26
CA ARG A 65 7.47 3.89 -26.79
C ARG A 65 8.62 4.86 -26.99
N ASP A 66 9.83 4.42 -26.60
CA ASP A 66 11.06 5.21 -26.81
C ASP A 66 10.91 6.64 -26.28
N THR A 67 10.55 6.79 -25.00
CA THR A 67 10.09 8.07 -24.43
C THR A 67 10.66 8.33 -23.03
N TRP A 68 10.49 9.57 -22.57
CA TRP A 68 10.77 9.96 -21.20
C TRP A 68 9.57 9.67 -20.32
N ILE A 69 9.77 8.96 -19.22
CA ILE A 69 8.74 8.65 -18.22
C ILE A 69 8.92 9.51 -16.97
N MET A 70 7.82 9.76 -16.26
CA MET A 70 7.83 10.33 -14.92
C MET A 70 8.37 9.27 -13.95
N LEU A 71 9.50 9.55 -13.31
CA LEU A 71 10.12 8.62 -12.37
C LEU A 71 10.87 9.39 -11.29
N GLY A 72 10.66 9.02 -10.03
CA GLY A 72 11.39 9.54 -8.91
C GLY A 72 10.78 10.80 -8.31
N HIS A 73 11.64 11.73 -7.93
CA HIS A 73 11.26 12.93 -7.18
C HIS A 73 10.82 14.09 -8.08
N VAL A 74 10.08 14.99 -7.49
CA VAL A 74 9.67 16.27 -8.07
C VAL A 74 10.09 17.43 -7.17
N TYR A 75 10.44 18.56 -7.76
CA TYR A 75 10.66 19.79 -7.02
C TYR A 75 9.57 20.80 -7.35
N PHE A 76 8.90 21.28 -6.34
CA PHE A 76 7.95 22.40 -6.41
C PHE A 76 8.69 23.67 -6.02
N ASP A 77 8.74 24.66 -6.91
CA ASP A 77 9.13 26.00 -6.54
C ASP A 77 7.94 26.72 -5.86
N ARG A 78 8.19 27.93 -5.37
CA ARG A 78 7.18 28.68 -4.62
C ARG A 78 5.95 29.04 -5.48
N GLU A 79 6.11 29.30 -6.76
CA GLU A 79 5.01 29.64 -7.66
C GLU A 79 4.14 28.42 -7.92
N PHE A 80 4.77 27.29 -8.27
CA PHE A 80 4.09 26.01 -8.43
C PHE A 80 3.34 25.61 -7.17
N SER A 81 4.01 25.67 -6.01
CA SER A 81 3.45 25.28 -4.71
C SER A 81 2.18 26.06 -4.39
N ARG A 82 2.20 27.38 -4.55
CA ARG A 82 1.03 28.23 -4.30
C ARG A 82 -0.13 27.82 -5.18
N THR A 83 0.10 27.73 -6.49
CA THR A 83 -0.94 27.34 -7.46
C THR A 83 -1.47 25.95 -7.17
N PHE A 84 -0.59 25.01 -6.83
CA PHE A 84 -0.99 23.63 -6.51
C PHE A 84 -1.85 23.56 -5.25
N VAL A 85 -1.48 24.28 -4.19
CA VAL A 85 -2.26 24.32 -2.94
C VAL A 85 -3.63 24.94 -3.18
N GLU A 86 -3.73 26.05 -3.90
CA GLU A 86 -5.01 26.69 -4.26
C GLU A 86 -5.94 25.73 -5.02
N ILE A 87 -5.40 24.99 -6.00
CA ILE A 87 -6.15 23.97 -6.75
C ILE A 87 -6.54 22.82 -5.81
N LEU A 88 -5.60 22.29 -5.03
CA LEU A 88 -5.85 21.20 -4.11
C LEU A 88 -6.97 21.55 -3.11
N GLU A 89 -6.98 22.75 -2.56
CA GLU A 89 -8.03 23.23 -1.65
C GLU A 89 -9.40 23.30 -2.32
N SER A 90 -9.43 23.62 -3.61
CA SER A 90 -10.69 23.69 -4.38
C SER A 90 -11.28 22.33 -4.71
N VAL A 91 -10.44 21.28 -4.87
CA VAL A 91 -10.88 19.96 -5.37
C VAL A 91 -10.86 18.84 -4.31
N TYR A 92 -10.16 19.02 -3.21
CA TYR A 92 -9.91 17.94 -2.22
C TYR A 92 -11.18 17.28 -1.70
N HIS A 93 -12.24 18.04 -1.46
CA HIS A 93 -13.51 17.55 -0.92
C HIS A 93 -14.47 16.97 -1.96
N LEU A 94 -14.10 17.00 -3.23
CA LEU A 94 -14.91 16.43 -4.30
C LEU A 94 -14.74 14.89 -4.30
N SER A 95 -15.83 14.16 -4.47
CA SER A 95 -15.82 12.68 -4.49
C SER A 95 -14.94 12.11 -5.60
N GLU A 96 -14.85 12.81 -6.73
CA GLU A 96 -14.02 12.45 -7.88
C GLU A 96 -12.52 12.64 -7.64
N THR A 97 -12.14 13.40 -6.61
CA THR A 97 -10.73 13.61 -6.24
C THR A 97 -10.21 12.52 -5.30
N ALA A 98 -11.09 11.87 -4.55
CA ALA A 98 -10.71 10.86 -3.57
C ALA A 98 -9.81 9.73 -4.10
N PRO A 99 -10.01 9.19 -5.32
CA PRO A 99 -9.15 8.17 -5.90
C PRO A 99 -7.90 8.72 -6.61
N LYS A 100 -7.77 10.03 -6.77
CA LYS A 100 -6.69 10.64 -7.57
C LYS A 100 -5.39 10.73 -6.80
N LEU A 101 -4.30 10.42 -7.49
CA LEU A 101 -2.95 10.81 -7.09
C LEU A 101 -2.77 12.33 -7.29
N TRP A 102 -1.77 12.93 -6.64
CA TRP A 102 -1.50 14.35 -6.82
C TRP A 102 -1.05 14.68 -8.25
N GLU A 103 -0.37 13.76 -8.90
CA GLU A 103 0.05 13.85 -10.31
C GLU A 103 -1.15 13.98 -11.24
N GLN A 104 -2.25 13.28 -10.96
CA GLN A 104 -3.48 13.40 -11.75
C GLN A 104 -4.12 14.78 -11.61
N ILE A 105 -4.05 15.38 -10.40
CA ILE A 105 -4.51 16.76 -10.19
C ILE A 105 -3.64 17.72 -11.00
N TYR A 106 -2.33 17.52 -11.01
CA TYR A 106 -1.39 18.30 -11.84
C TYR A 106 -1.71 18.16 -13.33
N VAL A 107 -1.88 16.94 -13.84
CA VAL A 107 -2.17 16.65 -15.25
C VAL A 107 -3.49 17.24 -15.69
N ASP A 108 -4.54 17.16 -14.86
CA ASP A 108 -5.86 17.74 -15.14
C ASP A 108 -5.80 19.26 -15.30
N GLN A 109 -4.83 19.91 -14.69
CA GLN A 109 -4.66 21.38 -14.68
C GLN A 109 -3.30 21.81 -15.25
N ILE A 110 -2.70 21.01 -16.14
CA ILE A 110 -1.32 21.17 -16.59
C ILE A 110 -0.99 22.56 -17.12
N ASN A 111 -1.96 23.22 -17.76
CA ASN A 111 -1.81 24.57 -18.29
C ASN A 111 -1.70 25.67 -17.21
N ALA A 112 -2.07 25.37 -15.98
CA ALA A 112 -1.92 26.28 -14.84
C ALA A 112 -0.50 26.29 -14.28
N PHE A 113 0.35 25.34 -14.68
CA PHE A 113 1.67 25.10 -14.12
C PHE A 113 2.79 25.31 -15.12
N LYS A 114 3.97 25.66 -14.60
CA LYS A 114 5.21 25.71 -15.35
C LYS A 114 6.21 24.75 -14.69
N MET A 115 6.25 23.51 -15.16
CA MET A 115 7.15 22.48 -14.69
C MET A 115 8.02 21.96 -15.85
N VAL A 116 9.33 21.87 -15.67
CA VAL A 116 10.23 21.37 -16.69
C VAL A 116 10.61 19.92 -16.41
N ILE A 117 11.03 19.22 -17.44
CA ILE A 117 11.63 17.89 -17.30
C ILE A 117 13.08 18.02 -16.79
N ARG A 118 13.45 17.17 -15.80
CA ARG A 118 14.84 16.97 -15.39
C ARG A 118 15.23 15.53 -15.69
N LYS A 119 16.16 15.38 -16.62
CA LYS A 119 16.58 14.09 -17.16
C LYS A 119 17.67 13.46 -16.31
N TYR A 120 17.49 12.22 -15.93
CA TYR A 120 18.47 11.39 -15.22
C TYR A 120 18.90 10.21 -16.10
N PRO A 121 20.19 9.78 -16.01
CA PRO A 121 20.64 8.54 -16.62
C PRO A 121 19.89 7.33 -16.05
N GLU A 122 19.83 6.27 -16.84
CA GLU A 122 19.33 4.96 -16.38
C GLU A 122 20.10 4.46 -15.16
N GLY A 123 19.39 3.94 -14.16
CA GLY A 123 19.96 3.40 -12.93
C GLY A 123 20.30 4.44 -11.84
N VAL A 124 20.12 5.74 -12.09
CA VAL A 124 20.23 6.76 -11.02
C VAL A 124 19.01 6.74 -10.10
N ILE A 125 17.83 6.57 -10.68
CA ILE A 125 16.56 6.45 -9.97
C ILE A 125 16.03 5.04 -10.20
N ASN A 126 15.72 4.34 -9.12
CA ASN A 126 15.13 3.00 -9.15
C ASN A 126 13.88 3.03 -8.29
N GLU A 127 12.77 2.58 -8.82
CA GLU A 127 11.50 2.40 -8.13
C GLU A 127 11.30 0.90 -7.88
N PHE A 128 10.87 0.54 -6.67
CA PHE A 128 10.68 -0.84 -6.28
C PHE A 128 9.26 -1.06 -5.75
N ASP A 129 8.43 -1.74 -6.55
CA ASP A 129 7.08 -2.13 -6.18
C ASP A 129 7.03 -3.48 -5.44
N SER A 130 8.11 -4.25 -5.50
CA SER A 130 8.19 -5.59 -4.93
C SER A 130 9.57 -5.91 -4.33
N VAL A 131 9.58 -6.89 -3.43
CA VAL A 131 10.84 -7.43 -2.87
C VAL A 131 11.65 -8.14 -3.94
N ASP A 132 11.03 -8.69 -4.98
CA ASP A 132 11.74 -9.38 -6.04
C ASP A 132 12.50 -8.41 -6.95
N GLU A 133 12.02 -7.19 -7.12
CA GLU A 133 12.76 -6.10 -7.77
C GLU A 133 13.97 -5.67 -6.93
N LEU A 134 13.80 -5.53 -5.61
CA LEU A 134 14.91 -5.27 -4.69
C LEU A 134 15.96 -6.38 -4.75
N ARG A 135 15.57 -7.66 -4.83
CA ARG A 135 16.48 -8.80 -4.99
C ARG A 135 17.23 -8.76 -6.31
N SER A 136 16.54 -8.34 -7.37
CA SER A 136 17.15 -8.21 -8.69
C SER A 136 18.19 -7.09 -8.72
N PHE A 137 17.95 -6.03 -7.96
CA PHE A 137 18.85 -4.90 -7.81
C PHE A 137 20.02 -5.23 -6.87
N ASP A 138 19.73 -5.79 -5.69
CA ASP A 138 20.72 -6.24 -4.70
C ASP A 138 20.53 -7.73 -4.39
N PRO A 139 21.33 -8.63 -4.99
CA PRO A 139 21.22 -10.07 -4.74
C PRO A 139 21.41 -10.48 -3.28
N PHE A 140 22.05 -9.63 -2.46
CA PHE A 140 22.26 -9.90 -1.03
C PHE A 140 21.18 -9.26 -0.13
N PHE A 141 20.19 -8.58 -0.73
CA PHE A 141 19.13 -7.90 0.03
C PHE A 141 18.48 -8.80 1.08
N MET A 142 18.10 -10.02 0.70
CA MET A 142 17.41 -10.96 1.61
C MET A 142 18.29 -11.46 2.77
N GLU A 143 19.60 -11.47 2.60
CA GLU A 143 20.56 -11.87 3.64
C GLU A 143 20.81 -10.73 4.64
N ASN A 144 20.67 -9.49 4.20
CA ASN A 144 20.99 -8.29 4.97
C ASN A 144 19.77 -7.58 5.56
N VAL A 145 18.56 -7.94 5.12
CA VAL A 145 17.34 -7.31 5.63
C VAL A 145 16.99 -7.86 7.02
N ASP A 146 16.88 -6.96 7.99
CA ASP A 146 16.34 -7.26 9.31
C ASP A 146 14.82 -7.06 9.30
N SER A 147 14.08 -8.15 9.16
CA SER A 147 12.62 -8.11 9.03
C SER A 147 11.95 -9.17 9.91
N GLU A 148 11.21 -8.71 10.91
CA GLU A 148 10.35 -9.58 11.73
C GLU A 148 9.36 -10.38 10.87
N ILE A 149 8.91 -9.84 9.74
CA ILE A 149 7.99 -10.51 8.83
C ILE A 149 8.64 -11.77 8.27
N PHE A 150 9.86 -11.68 7.76
CA PHE A 150 10.58 -12.82 7.21
C PHE A 150 10.94 -13.86 8.28
N GLU A 151 11.32 -13.40 9.46
CA GLU A 151 11.60 -14.33 10.59
C GLU A 151 10.32 -15.09 11.01
N ASN A 152 9.18 -14.44 11.07
CA ASN A 152 7.91 -15.07 11.39
C ASN A 152 7.49 -16.08 10.30
N ILE A 153 7.70 -15.75 9.02
CA ILE A 153 7.43 -16.67 7.89
C ILE A 153 8.34 -17.90 7.97
N LYS A 154 9.65 -17.71 8.11
CA LYS A 154 10.63 -18.79 8.23
C LYS A 154 10.27 -19.74 9.37
N LYS A 155 10.00 -19.20 10.55
CA LYS A 155 9.64 -19.97 11.74
C LYS A 155 8.34 -20.74 11.55
N THR A 156 7.35 -20.15 10.90
CA THR A 156 6.01 -20.74 10.74
C THR A 156 6.01 -21.83 9.68
N LEU A 157 6.71 -21.63 8.56
CA LEU A 157 6.69 -22.53 7.41
C LEU A 157 7.90 -23.47 7.38
N GLY A 158 8.94 -23.24 8.20
CA GLY A 158 10.15 -24.04 8.23
C GLY A 158 10.99 -23.92 6.95
N CYS A 159 11.01 -22.73 6.34
CA CYS A 159 11.71 -22.42 5.09
C CYS A 159 12.94 -21.53 5.33
N ASP A 160 13.82 -21.43 4.33
CA ASP A 160 14.86 -20.41 4.28
C ASP A 160 14.31 -19.07 3.77
N VAL A 161 15.00 -17.97 4.06
CA VAL A 161 14.60 -16.63 3.60
C VAL A 161 14.61 -16.55 2.07
N ASN A 162 15.49 -17.28 1.40
CA ASN A 162 15.58 -17.33 -0.05
C ASN A 162 14.46 -18.12 -0.72
N ASP A 163 13.72 -18.94 0.04
CA ASP A 163 12.53 -19.64 -0.46
C ASP A 163 11.29 -18.72 -0.52
N ILE A 164 11.33 -17.56 0.15
CA ILE A 164 10.23 -16.61 0.18
C ILE A 164 10.29 -15.78 -1.10
N GLN A 165 9.28 -15.85 -1.94
CA GLN A 165 9.18 -15.23 -3.27
C GLN A 165 7.86 -14.48 -3.44
N ASP A 166 7.70 -13.72 -4.52
CA ASP A 166 6.47 -13.01 -4.90
C ASP A 166 5.91 -12.15 -3.75
N VAL A 167 6.80 -11.42 -3.07
CA VAL A 167 6.42 -10.57 -1.93
C VAL A 167 5.98 -9.20 -2.40
N TYR A 168 4.68 -8.93 -2.28
CA TYR A 168 4.12 -7.63 -2.64
C TYR A 168 2.98 -7.22 -1.68
N PRO A 169 2.74 -5.92 -1.49
CA PRO A 169 1.69 -5.44 -0.60
C PRO A 169 0.30 -5.69 -1.18
N LEU A 170 -0.62 -6.14 -0.32
CA LEU A 170 -2.04 -6.23 -0.62
C LEU A 170 -2.74 -4.95 -0.18
N LYS A 171 -3.23 -4.15 -1.14
CA LYS A 171 -3.83 -2.83 -0.90
C LYS A 171 -5.25 -2.86 -0.29
N GLN A 172 -5.74 -4.03 0.12
CA GLN A 172 -7.07 -4.21 0.71
C GLN A 172 -6.97 -4.25 2.24
N GLY A 173 -7.54 -3.27 2.90
CA GLY A 173 -7.64 -3.20 4.36
C GLY A 173 -7.33 -1.81 4.92
N ILE A 174 -8.10 -1.40 5.93
CA ILE A 174 -8.00 -0.06 6.53
C ILE A 174 -7.03 -0.04 7.71
N THR A 175 -6.89 -1.16 8.42
CA THR A 175 -6.26 -1.20 9.75
C THR A 175 -5.00 -2.06 9.84
N ASN A 176 -4.73 -2.89 8.85
CA ASN A 176 -3.59 -3.80 8.87
C ASN A 176 -2.79 -3.68 7.58
N LEU A 177 -1.49 -3.89 7.68
CA LEU A 177 -0.63 -4.08 6.52
C LEU A 177 -0.64 -5.57 6.17
N SER A 178 -0.96 -5.89 4.93
CA SER A 178 -0.95 -7.26 4.45
C SER A 178 -0.05 -7.38 3.23
N CYS A 179 0.70 -8.45 3.15
CA CYS A 179 1.47 -8.79 1.96
C CYS A 179 1.17 -10.21 1.50
N HIS A 180 1.17 -10.39 0.19
CA HIS A 180 1.25 -11.69 -0.44
C HIS A 180 2.69 -12.18 -0.38
N PHE A 181 2.87 -13.49 -0.34
CA PHE A 181 4.17 -14.13 -0.57
C PHE A 181 3.97 -15.59 -0.98
N ALA A 182 4.97 -16.17 -1.64
CA ALA A 182 4.99 -17.57 -2.02
C ALA A 182 6.18 -18.30 -1.39
N VAL A 183 5.99 -19.58 -1.03
CA VAL A 183 7.05 -20.48 -0.59
C VAL A 183 6.84 -21.83 -1.24
N THR A 184 7.83 -22.33 -1.97
CA THR A 184 7.79 -23.63 -2.67
C THR A 184 6.53 -23.83 -3.53
N GLY A 185 6.10 -22.76 -4.23
CA GLY A 185 4.94 -22.80 -5.11
C GLY A 185 3.58 -22.74 -4.42
N HIS A 186 3.54 -22.50 -3.12
CA HIS A 186 2.31 -22.25 -2.36
C HIS A 186 2.23 -20.78 -1.98
N GLU A 187 1.05 -20.21 -2.12
CA GLU A 187 0.79 -18.79 -1.91
C GLU A 187 0.16 -18.53 -0.54
N TYR A 188 0.56 -17.43 0.08
CA TYR A 188 0.17 -17.06 1.44
C TYR A 188 -0.10 -15.57 1.57
N VAL A 189 -0.76 -15.21 2.65
CA VAL A 189 -0.91 -13.83 3.12
C VAL A 189 -0.31 -13.70 4.51
N TYR A 190 0.62 -12.78 4.66
CA TYR A 190 1.05 -12.29 5.96
C TYR A 190 0.30 -11.01 6.28
N ARG A 191 -0.33 -10.95 7.44
CA ARG A 191 -0.96 -9.74 7.95
C ARG A 191 -0.17 -9.21 9.13
N HIS A 192 0.38 -8.02 8.99
CA HIS A 192 1.03 -7.27 10.06
C HIS A 192 0.00 -6.31 10.70
N PRO A 193 -0.02 -6.16 12.04
CA PRO A 193 -0.93 -5.22 12.69
C PRO A 193 -0.56 -3.79 12.32
N GLY A 194 -1.55 -2.98 12.01
CA GLY A 194 -1.35 -1.54 11.80
C GLY A 194 -1.09 -0.82 13.13
N ILE A 195 -0.41 0.30 13.06
CA ILE A 195 -0.06 1.12 14.23
C ILE A 195 -1.35 1.54 14.97
N GLY A 196 -1.38 1.34 16.29
CA GLY A 196 -2.51 1.71 17.15
C GLY A 196 -3.71 0.76 17.09
N THR A 197 -3.66 -0.32 16.30
CA THR A 197 -4.77 -1.29 16.25
C THR A 197 -4.88 -2.16 17.50
N ASP A 198 -3.85 -2.22 18.31
CA ASP A 198 -3.81 -2.88 19.63
C ASP A 198 -4.88 -2.33 20.59
N LYS A 199 -5.19 -1.04 20.47
CA LYS A 199 -6.24 -0.39 21.26
C LYS A 199 -7.67 -0.75 20.83
N ILE A 200 -7.84 -1.18 19.60
CA ILE A 200 -9.12 -1.44 18.96
C ILE A 200 -9.39 -2.94 18.90
N MET A 201 -8.39 -3.74 18.56
CA MET A 201 -8.52 -5.17 18.29
C MET A 201 -8.00 -6.02 19.44
N ASP A 202 -8.86 -6.91 19.95
CA ASP A 202 -8.46 -7.96 20.89
C ASP A 202 -7.83 -9.13 20.11
N ARG A 203 -6.51 -9.14 20.02
CA ARG A 203 -5.76 -10.13 19.25
C ARG A 203 -5.81 -11.52 19.85
N GLN A 204 -5.98 -11.62 21.17
CA GLN A 204 -6.15 -12.92 21.84
C GLN A 204 -7.49 -13.55 21.45
N ALA A 205 -8.58 -12.78 21.51
CA ALA A 205 -9.89 -13.24 21.08
C ALA A 205 -9.95 -13.56 19.58
N GLU A 206 -9.25 -12.78 18.75
CA GLU A 206 -9.10 -13.07 17.32
C GLU A 206 -8.41 -14.42 17.09
N SER A 207 -7.29 -14.67 17.75
CA SER A 207 -6.55 -15.93 17.63
C SER A 207 -7.37 -17.13 18.11
N GLU A 208 -8.10 -16.99 19.22
CA GLU A 208 -9.02 -18.01 19.72
C GLU A 208 -10.11 -18.32 18.67
N ALA A 209 -10.73 -17.30 18.07
CA ALA A 209 -11.77 -17.47 17.06
C ALA A 209 -11.23 -18.15 15.77
N LEU A 210 -10.03 -17.80 15.33
CA LEU A 210 -9.39 -18.40 14.16
C LEU A 210 -9.07 -19.89 14.38
N ASN A 211 -8.57 -20.24 15.57
CA ASN A 211 -8.31 -21.63 15.93
C ASN A 211 -9.62 -22.44 16.00
N LEU A 212 -10.67 -21.86 16.56
CA LEU A 212 -11.99 -22.50 16.60
C LEU A 212 -12.55 -22.71 15.18
N ALA A 213 -12.45 -21.71 14.30
CA ALA A 213 -12.91 -21.82 12.92
C ALA A 213 -12.16 -22.93 12.16
N ARG A 214 -10.86 -23.06 12.39
CA ARG A 214 -10.04 -24.16 11.84
C ARG A 214 -10.46 -25.52 12.39
N GLU A 215 -10.67 -25.65 13.70
CA GLU A 215 -11.14 -26.88 14.35
C GLU A 215 -12.48 -27.33 13.76
N LEU A 216 -13.39 -26.40 13.56
CA LEU A 216 -14.72 -26.65 12.99
C LEU A 216 -14.70 -26.78 11.45
N LYS A 217 -13.54 -26.69 10.81
CA LYS A 217 -13.39 -26.71 9.33
C LYS A 217 -14.19 -25.63 8.62
N LEU A 218 -14.42 -24.49 9.29
CA LEU A 218 -15.05 -23.29 8.71
C LEU A 218 -14.04 -22.42 7.99
N ASP A 219 -12.77 -22.46 8.43
CA ASP A 219 -11.64 -21.83 7.78
C ASP A 219 -10.53 -22.86 7.54
N SER A 220 -10.20 -23.09 6.28
CA SER A 220 -9.11 -23.97 5.86
C SER A 220 -7.82 -23.21 5.52
N THR A 221 -7.84 -21.89 5.59
CA THR A 221 -6.72 -21.04 5.18
C THR A 221 -5.81 -20.66 6.34
N PHE A 222 -6.34 -20.52 7.54
CA PHE A 222 -5.59 -20.08 8.71
C PHE A 222 -4.48 -21.08 9.07
N LEU A 223 -3.24 -20.58 9.20
CA LEU A 223 -2.06 -21.36 9.58
C LEU A 223 -1.59 -21.04 11.00
N ALA A 224 -1.25 -19.79 11.23
CA ALA A 224 -0.68 -19.33 12.50
C ALA A 224 -0.98 -17.87 12.77
N SER A 225 -0.94 -17.50 14.05
CA SER A 225 -0.95 -16.12 14.52
C SER A 225 -0.19 -16.01 15.83
N ASP A 226 0.33 -14.81 16.10
CA ASP A 226 0.86 -14.46 17.40
C ASP A 226 -0.04 -13.34 17.98
N PRO A 227 -0.83 -13.63 19.03
CA PRO A 227 -1.72 -12.62 19.61
C PRO A 227 -0.98 -11.52 20.37
N LEU A 228 0.29 -11.72 20.79
CA LEU A 228 1.09 -10.69 21.44
C LEU A 228 1.65 -9.70 20.44
N GLN A 229 2.19 -10.19 19.33
CA GLN A 229 2.70 -9.38 18.23
C GLN A 229 1.61 -8.97 17.23
N GLY A 230 0.46 -9.67 17.23
CA GLY A 230 -0.73 -9.34 16.43
C GLY A 230 -0.67 -9.74 14.95
N TRP A 231 0.38 -10.44 14.52
CA TRP A 231 0.48 -10.91 13.14
C TRP A 231 -0.28 -12.23 12.90
N LYS A 232 -0.57 -12.50 11.63
CA LYS A 232 -1.24 -13.72 11.17
C LYS A 232 -0.73 -14.16 9.80
N ILE A 233 -0.63 -15.49 9.61
CA ILE A 233 -0.36 -16.12 8.31
C ILE A 233 -1.54 -17.00 7.93
N SER A 234 -1.99 -16.86 6.69
CA SER A 234 -3.04 -17.65 6.08
C SER A 234 -2.64 -18.04 4.65
N ARG A 235 -3.22 -19.10 4.11
CA ARG A 235 -3.11 -19.42 2.68
C ARG A 235 -3.81 -18.34 1.86
N PHE A 236 -3.22 -17.97 0.74
CA PHE A 236 -3.86 -17.10 -0.23
C PHE A 236 -4.93 -17.86 -1.02
N ILE A 237 -6.03 -17.22 -1.31
CA ILE A 237 -7.10 -17.74 -2.17
C ILE A 237 -7.14 -16.84 -3.41
N PRO A 238 -6.67 -17.32 -4.58
CA PRO A 238 -6.74 -16.54 -5.80
C PRO A 238 -8.19 -16.33 -6.21
N ASP A 239 -8.45 -15.29 -6.99
CA ASP A 239 -9.73 -14.98 -7.63
C ASP A 239 -10.94 -14.94 -6.68
N CYS A 240 -10.71 -14.66 -5.39
CA CYS A 240 -11.81 -14.53 -4.45
C CYS A 240 -12.59 -13.24 -4.68
N ARG A 241 -13.90 -13.34 -4.52
CA ARG A 241 -14.83 -12.21 -4.59
C ARG A 241 -15.73 -12.16 -3.36
N ASN A 242 -16.37 -11.05 -3.15
CA ASN A 242 -17.37 -10.91 -2.11
C ASN A 242 -18.58 -11.83 -2.37
N LEU A 243 -19.22 -12.27 -1.27
CA LEU A 243 -20.48 -12.98 -1.29
C LEU A 243 -21.54 -12.14 -2.03
N ASP A 244 -22.21 -12.71 -3.02
CA ASP A 244 -23.40 -12.11 -3.61
C ASP A 244 -24.63 -12.42 -2.73
N VAL A 245 -25.08 -11.41 -1.98
CA VAL A 245 -26.24 -11.53 -1.10
C VAL A 245 -27.56 -11.77 -1.85
N ASN A 246 -27.60 -11.49 -3.16
CA ASN A 246 -28.76 -11.74 -4.02
C ASN A 246 -28.74 -13.13 -4.61
N ASN A 247 -27.64 -13.89 -4.45
CA ASN A 247 -27.57 -15.28 -4.86
C ASN A 247 -28.05 -16.21 -3.73
N PRO A 248 -29.23 -16.85 -3.84
CA PRO A 248 -29.79 -17.67 -2.77
C PRO A 248 -28.93 -18.87 -2.38
N GLU A 249 -28.15 -19.43 -3.30
CA GLU A 249 -27.29 -20.59 -3.03
C GLU A 249 -26.07 -20.16 -2.20
N GLU A 250 -25.45 -19.04 -2.54
CA GLU A 250 -24.34 -18.49 -1.77
C GLU A 250 -24.80 -18.09 -0.35
N LEU A 251 -25.95 -17.44 -0.27
CA LEU A 251 -26.54 -17.08 1.02
C LEU A 251 -26.84 -18.32 1.89
N ARG A 252 -27.44 -19.38 1.32
CA ARG A 252 -27.69 -20.64 2.03
C ARG A 252 -26.37 -21.28 2.51
N ARG A 253 -25.30 -21.21 1.70
CA ARG A 253 -23.99 -21.72 2.09
C ARG A 253 -23.44 -20.96 3.29
N ALA A 254 -23.47 -19.63 3.27
CA ALA A 254 -23.04 -18.80 4.40
C ALA A 254 -23.86 -19.09 5.66
N MET A 255 -25.19 -19.22 5.52
CA MET A 255 -26.08 -19.55 6.65
C MET A 255 -25.80 -20.95 7.23
N ARG A 256 -25.45 -21.94 6.40
CA ARG A 256 -25.04 -23.27 6.89
C ARG A 256 -23.75 -23.20 7.72
N MET A 257 -22.77 -22.39 7.28
CA MET A 257 -21.53 -22.20 8.03
C MET A 257 -21.79 -21.52 9.39
N SER A 258 -22.64 -20.49 9.41
CA SER A 258 -23.06 -19.83 10.65
C SER A 258 -23.79 -20.79 11.59
N ARG A 259 -24.69 -21.62 11.06
CA ARG A 259 -25.40 -22.64 11.84
C ARG A 259 -24.43 -23.65 12.45
N GLN A 260 -23.47 -24.16 11.67
CA GLN A 260 -22.45 -25.10 12.15
C GLN A 260 -21.67 -24.50 13.34
N LEU A 261 -21.32 -23.22 13.27
CA LEU A 261 -20.67 -22.52 14.38
C LEU A 261 -21.59 -22.49 15.63
N HIS A 262 -22.84 -22.08 15.47
CA HIS A 262 -23.80 -21.98 16.58
C HIS A 262 -24.14 -23.34 17.22
N GLU A 263 -24.29 -24.37 16.40
CA GLU A 263 -24.62 -25.74 16.88
C GLU A 263 -23.39 -26.46 17.46
N SER A 264 -22.19 -25.94 17.27
CA SER A 264 -20.97 -26.53 17.85
C SER A 264 -20.94 -26.51 19.38
N GLY A 265 -21.75 -25.67 20.02
CA GLY A 265 -21.74 -25.47 21.46
C GLY A 265 -20.48 -24.82 22.03
N LYS A 266 -19.49 -24.50 21.17
CA LYS A 266 -18.26 -23.84 21.56
C LYS A 266 -18.52 -22.40 21.96
N LYS A 267 -17.73 -21.91 22.90
CA LYS A 267 -17.80 -20.51 23.38
C LYS A 267 -16.41 -19.92 23.35
N LEU A 268 -16.31 -18.69 22.92
CA LEU A 268 -15.09 -17.90 23.03
C LEU A 268 -14.99 -17.27 24.42
N THR A 269 -13.78 -17.01 24.87
CA THR A 269 -13.52 -16.37 26.17
C THR A 269 -14.10 -14.96 26.20
N ARG A 270 -13.96 -14.21 25.13
CA ARG A 270 -14.54 -12.87 24.98
C ARG A 270 -15.98 -12.94 24.53
N LYS A 271 -16.85 -12.21 25.23
CA LYS A 271 -18.22 -11.93 24.78
C LYS A 271 -18.23 -10.62 24.02
N PHE A 272 -18.91 -10.59 22.88
CA PHE A 272 -19.15 -9.37 22.16
C PHE A 272 -20.43 -8.72 22.68
N ASP A 273 -20.29 -7.55 23.30
CA ASP A 273 -21.40 -6.70 23.71
C ASP A 273 -21.37 -5.45 22.83
N PHE A 274 -22.35 -5.31 21.97
CA PHE A 274 -22.41 -4.24 20.99
C PHE A 274 -22.42 -2.84 21.63
N VAL A 275 -23.14 -2.69 22.76
CA VAL A 275 -23.24 -1.39 23.45
C VAL A 275 -21.92 -1.06 24.16
N ALA A 276 -21.36 -2.05 24.88
CA ALA A 276 -20.08 -1.87 25.56
C ALA A 276 -18.94 -1.55 24.59
N GLU A 277 -18.90 -2.16 23.41
CA GLU A 277 -17.92 -1.84 22.38
C GLU A 277 -18.10 -0.42 21.83
N GLY A 278 -19.33 0.02 21.60
CA GLY A 278 -19.61 1.40 21.18
C GLY A 278 -19.12 2.43 22.20
N LEU A 279 -19.40 2.22 23.49
CA LEU A 279 -18.90 3.08 24.56
C LEU A 279 -17.37 3.07 24.66
N ARG A 280 -16.74 1.90 24.49
CA ARG A 280 -15.29 1.79 24.48
C ARG A 280 -14.67 2.58 23.34
N TYR A 281 -15.24 2.54 22.14
CA TYR A 281 -14.76 3.35 21.02
C TYR A 281 -14.94 4.85 21.25
N GLU A 282 -16.05 5.26 21.85
CA GLU A 282 -16.29 6.64 22.25
C GLU A 282 -15.22 7.13 23.24
N ASP A 283 -14.86 6.31 24.24
CA ASP A 283 -13.84 6.65 25.21
C ASP A 283 -12.42 6.75 24.58
N ILE A 284 -12.11 5.87 23.61
CA ILE A 284 -10.87 5.96 22.84
C ILE A 284 -10.85 7.28 22.05
N LEU A 285 -11.92 7.64 21.35
CA LEU A 285 -12.00 8.89 20.58
C LEU A 285 -11.81 10.13 21.46
N LYS A 286 -12.40 10.15 22.67
CA LYS A 286 -12.20 11.27 23.64
C LYS A 286 -10.75 11.48 24.05
N GLN A 287 -9.90 10.43 24.01
CA GLN A 287 -8.47 10.54 24.34
C GLN A 287 -7.65 11.18 23.22
N TYR A 288 -8.17 11.23 22.00
CA TYR A 288 -7.46 11.78 20.83
C TYR A 288 -7.98 13.16 20.37
N GLY A 289 -8.99 13.71 21.01
CA GLY A 289 -9.54 15.04 20.80
C GLY A 289 -10.70 15.04 19.84
#